data_2a915649e85fadffe17cf0877a3bef00
#
_entry.id   2a915649e85fadffe17cf0877a3bef00
#
_cell.length_a   1.000
_cell.length_b   1.000
_cell.length_c   1.000
_cell.angle_alpha   90.00
_cell.angle_beta   90.00
_cell.angle_gamma   90.00
#
_symmetry.space_group_name_H-M   'P 1'
#
loop_
_entity.id
_entity.type
_entity.pdbx_description
1 polymer ?
#
loop_
_entity_poly.entity_id
_entity_poly.type
_entity_poly.pdbx_seq_one_letter_code
_entity_poly.pdbx_strand_id
1 'polypeptide(L)'
;MNFQSIQYFLQVARKRSFSQAAEELFITQQTLSASIASLEKELGCKLFVRHIPLELTYGGELFLQYAKTFEQNYERMARDFAEIGAGVRGRLRVGVAVNRGRLLMPKIIHAFHETHPMVEVEVVEGKNDALVEALHEGEIDLAVADFPDDFRGIALEPYYEDEIVLAVSDDLLRTVFSDRMDKIKTTLAETRDVRLLVEAPFLMSSALSVSGRIARKLIRQAGIVPQIKTSSGNMETLIEMCYLGEGVCFCPEKLLRNLLSEEQLTAMTVLRFPDGGTRYTVQFGWPNAEKDWPLRRDFIRLAKTAEAL
;
A
#
# COMPACT_ATOMS: atom_id res chain seq x y z
N MET A 1 -22.56 -22.05 19.83
CA MET A 1 -21.43 -21.46 19.04
C MET A 1 -20.31 -21.06 20.00
N ASN A 2 -19.06 -21.39 19.68
CA ASN A 2 -17.90 -21.00 20.46
C ASN A 2 -16.82 -20.48 19.49
N PHE A 3 -15.78 -19.82 20.01
CA PHE A 3 -14.73 -19.22 19.21
C PHE A 3 -13.99 -20.25 18.33
N GLN A 4 -13.78 -21.44 18.84
CA GLN A 4 -13.13 -22.53 18.10
C GLN A 4 -13.91 -22.94 16.85
N SER A 5 -15.25 -23.00 16.92
CA SER A 5 -16.07 -23.31 15.74
C SER A 5 -16.04 -22.21 14.68
N ILE A 6 -15.86 -20.95 15.10
CA ILE A 6 -15.64 -19.82 14.18
C ILE A 6 -14.28 -19.96 13.46
N GLN A 7 -13.21 -20.24 14.21
CA GLN A 7 -11.88 -20.48 13.63
C GLN A 7 -11.88 -21.66 12.64
N TYR A 8 -12.55 -22.74 13.00
CA TYR A 8 -12.70 -23.89 12.11
C TYR A 8 -13.42 -23.54 10.82
N PHE A 9 -14.49 -22.76 10.90
CA PHE A 9 -15.20 -22.26 9.73
C PHE A 9 -14.31 -21.39 8.85
N LEU A 10 -13.60 -20.40 9.43
CA LEU A 10 -12.69 -19.52 8.70
C LEU A 10 -11.61 -20.30 7.95
N GLN A 11 -11.05 -21.34 8.60
CA GLN A 11 -10.00 -22.15 7.98
C GLN A 11 -10.55 -23.00 6.81
N VAL A 12 -11.75 -23.59 6.95
CA VAL A 12 -12.40 -24.31 5.85
C VAL A 12 -12.74 -23.38 4.69
N ALA A 13 -13.25 -22.18 4.97
CA ALA A 13 -13.57 -21.17 3.97
C ALA A 13 -12.32 -20.70 3.19
N ARG A 14 -11.20 -20.51 3.90
CA ARG A 14 -9.89 -20.12 3.31
C ARG A 14 -9.31 -21.21 2.41
N LYS A 15 -9.32 -22.48 2.88
CA LYS A 15 -8.74 -23.60 2.13
C LYS A 15 -9.64 -24.19 1.06
N ARG A 16 -10.94 -23.91 1.12
CA ARG A 16 -11.95 -24.53 0.26
C ARG A 16 -11.85 -26.07 0.25
N SER A 17 -11.38 -26.65 1.36
CA SER A 17 -11.16 -28.08 1.55
C SER A 17 -11.17 -28.45 3.02
N PHE A 18 -12.04 -29.37 3.42
CA PHE A 18 -12.09 -29.90 4.79
C PHE A 18 -10.82 -30.66 5.18
N SER A 19 -10.23 -31.41 4.24
CA SER A 19 -9.03 -32.21 4.51
C SER A 19 -7.81 -31.31 4.75
N GLN A 20 -7.58 -30.32 3.86
CA GLN A 20 -6.46 -29.39 4.01
C GLN A 20 -6.62 -28.49 5.25
N ALA A 21 -7.84 -28.05 5.55
CA ALA A 21 -8.10 -27.26 6.74
C ALA A 21 -7.86 -28.08 8.03
N ALA A 22 -8.24 -29.35 8.05
CA ALA A 22 -8.02 -30.24 9.18
C ALA A 22 -6.53 -30.52 9.42
N GLU A 23 -5.76 -30.71 8.34
CA GLU A 23 -4.31 -30.89 8.38
C GLU A 23 -3.61 -29.68 9.02
N GLU A 24 -3.92 -28.47 8.58
CA GLU A 24 -3.34 -27.24 9.16
C GLU A 24 -3.78 -26.98 10.60
N LEU A 25 -4.97 -27.42 10.98
CA LEU A 25 -5.47 -27.31 12.36
C LEU A 25 -4.96 -28.44 13.25
N PHE A 26 -4.18 -29.40 12.73
CA PHE A 26 -3.70 -30.57 13.44
C PHE A 26 -4.81 -31.40 14.10
N ILE A 27 -5.95 -31.52 13.41
CA ILE A 27 -7.10 -32.31 13.85
C ILE A 27 -7.56 -33.27 12.75
N THR A 28 -8.46 -34.24 13.11
CA THR A 28 -9.04 -35.10 12.09
C THR A 28 -10.12 -34.37 11.27
N GLN A 29 -10.27 -34.74 10.01
CA GLN A 29 -11.34 -34.21 9.16
C GLN A 29 -12.72 -34.47 9.75
N GLN A 30 -12.90 -35.63 10.44
CA GLN A 30 -14.15 -35.97 11.11
C GLN A 30 -14.49 -34.97 12.22
N THR A 31 -13.52 -34.64 13.07
CA THR A 31 -13.67 -33.62 14.13
C THR A 31 -14.08 -32.27 13.55
N LEU A 32 -13.36 -31.81 12.50
CA LEU A 32 -13.66 -30.56 11.81
C LEU A 32 -15.07 -30.56 11.21
N SER A 33 -15.42 -31.62 10.50
CA SER A 33 -16.74 -31.78 9.85
C SER A 33 -17.88 -31.81 10.87
N ALA A 34 -17.69 -32.49 12.01
CA ALA A 34 -18.66 -32.55 13.11
C ALA A 34 -18.86 -31.15 13.75
N SER A 35 -17.76 -30.39 13.95
CA SER A 35 -17.84 -29.04 14.50
C SER A 35 -18.62 -28.11 13.58
N ILE A 36 -18.33 -28.14 12.28
CA ILE A 36 -19.06 -27.33 11.27
C ILE A 36 -20.54 -27.75 11.21
N ALA A 37 -20.83 -29.03 11.23
CA ALA A 37 -22.21 -29.52 11.23
C ALA A 37 -23.00 -29.08 12.49
N SER A 38 -22.33 -29.02 13.65
CA SER A 38 -22.91 -28.48 14.88
C SER A 38 -23.18 -26.97 14.78
N LEU A 39 -22.25 -26.21 14.19
CA LEU A 39 -22.40 -24.77 13.92
C LEU A 39 -23.57 -24.51 12.94
N GLU A 40 -23.67 -25.26 11.86
CA GLU A 40 -24.77 -25.16 10.89
C GLU A 40 -26.13 -25.47 11.55
N LYS A 41 -26.17 -26.47 12.43
CA LYS A 41 -27.38 -26.82 13.19
C LYS A 41 -27.82 -25.70 14.12
N GLU A 42 -26.87 -25.08 14.81
CA GLU A 42 -27.15 -23.96 15.73
C GLU A 42 -27.64 -22.71 14.98
N LEU A 43 -27.04 -22.41 13.81
CA LEU A 43 -27.44 -21.29 12.96
C LEU A 43 -28.72 -21.57 12.15
N GLY A 44 -29.17 -22.81 12.09
CA GLY A 44 -30.36 -23.20 11.34
C GLY A 44 -30.20 -23.21 9.82
N CYS A 45 -28.97 -23.06 9.30
CA CYS A 45 -28.69 -23.05 7.85
C CYS A 45 -27.36 -23.72 7.52
N LYS A 46 -27.21 -24.16 6.26
CA LYS A 46 -25.94 -24.66 5.74
C LYS A 46 -25.01 -23.51 5.42
N LEU A 47 -23.73 -23.67 5.75
CA LEU A 47 -22.69 -22.69 5.46
C LEU A 47 -21.86 -23.08 4.23
N PHE A 48 -21.77 -24.37 3.92
CA PHE A 48 -21.04 -24.91 2.77
C PHE A 48 -21.93 -25.72 1.85
N VAL A 49 -21.72 -25.57 0.56
CA VAL A 49 -22.20 -26.48 -0.50
C VAL A 49 -21.13 -27.56 -0.65
N ARG A 50 -21.47 -28.81 -0.25
CA ARG A 50 -20.51 -29.93 -0.19
C ARG A 50 -20.37 -30.63 -1.55
N HIS A 51 -19.87 -29.89 -2.55
CA HIS A 51 -19.43 -30.47 -3.82
C HIS A 51 -17.95 -30.09 -4.09
N ILE A 52 -17.39 -30.56 -5.18
CA ILE A 52 -16.04 -30.21 -5.59
C ILE A 52 -16.15 -29.25 -6.80
N PRO A 53 -15.61 -28.02 -6.71
CA PRO A 53 -14.94 -27.40 -5.55
C PRO A 53 -15.92 -27.04 -4.40
N LEU A 54 -15.42 -27.02 -3.15
CA LEU A 54 -16.19 -26.60 -1.98
C LEU A 54 -16.50 -25.11 -2.07
N GLU A 55 -17.76 -24.74 -1.92
CA GLU A 55 -18.24 -23.36 -2.03
C GLU A 55 -19.03 -22.96 -0.78
N LEU A 56 -19.08 -21.66 -0.50
CA LEU A 56 -19.95 -21.12 0.54
C LEU A 56 -21.41 -21.04 0.02
N THR A 57 -22.36 -21.25 0.90
CA THR A 57 -23.75 -20.86 0.67
C THR A 57 -23.90 -19.34 0.90
N TYR A 58 -25.05 -18.77 0.55
CA TYR A 58 -25.39 -17.39 0.95
C TYR A 58 -25.27 -17.19 2.48
N GLY A 59 -25.75 -18.16 3.29
CA GLY A 59 -25.56 -18.14 4.74
C GLY A 59 -24.09 -18.23 5.14
N GLY A 60 -23.27 -18.99 4.39
CA GLY A 60 -21.83 -19.07 4.57
C GLY A 60 -21.09 -17.76 4.28
N GLU A 61 -21.45 -17.05 3.21
CA GLU A 61 -20.89 -15.74 2.88
C GLU A 61 -21.24 -14.69 3.95
N LEU A 62 -22.49 -14.65 4.37
CA LEU A 62 -22.91 -13.76 5.46
C LEU A 62 -22.18 -14.10 6.77
N PHE A 63 -22.08 -15.38 7.10
CA PHE A 63 -21.38 -15.81 8.31
C PHE A 63 -19.88 -15.50 8.22
N LEU A 64 -19.26 -15.56 7.03
CA LEU A 64 -17.85 -15.21 6.82
C LEU A 64 -17.57 -13.77 7.23
N GLN A 65 -18.44 -12.81 6.89
CA GLN A 65 -18.30 -11.42 7.29
C GLN A 65 -18.31 -11.26 8.82
N TYR A 66 -19.27 -11.89 9.50
CA TYR A 66 -19.33 -11.87 10.96
C TYR A 66 -18.17 -12.61 11.62
N ALA A 67 -17.76 -13.75 11.07
CA ALA A 67 -16.66 -14.57 11.59
C ALA A 67 -15.32 -13.79 11.54
N LYS A 68 -15.03 -13.09 10.45
CA LYS A 68 -13.86 -12.20 10.32
C LYS A 68 -13.90 -11.10 11.39
N THR A 69 -15.02 -10.45 11.59
CA THR A 69 -15.17 -9.41 12.64
C THR A 69 -14.94 -9.97 14.05
N PHE A 70 -15.41 -11.19 14.32
CA PHE A 70 -15.17 -11.86 15.59
C PHE A 70 -13.70 -12.18 15.82
N GLU A 71 -13.01 -12.70 14.80
CA GLU A 71 -11.58 -12.99 14.87
C GLU A 71 -10.79 -11.72 15.16
N GLN A 72 -11.05 -10.62 14.44
CA GLN A 72 -10.45 -9.32 14.67
C GLN A 72 -10.66 -8.79 16.10
N ASN A 73 -11.90 -8.86 16.60
CA ASN A 73 -12.20 -8.40 17.95
C ASN A 73 -11.52 -9.24 19.02
N TYR A 74 -11.39 -10.55 18.81
CA TYR A 74 -10.66 -11.44 19.72
C TYR A 74 -9.17 -11.14 19.75
N GLU A 75 -8.56 -10.94 18.59
CA GLU A 75 -7.15 -10.54 18.49
C GLU A 75 -6.90 -9.18 19.15
N ARG A 76 -7.83 -8.22 18.96
CA ARG A 76 -7.77 -6.92 19.62
C ARG A 76 -7.82 -7.08 21.15
N MET A 77 -8.78 -7.83 21.66
CA MET A 77 -8.89 -8.13 23.09
C MET A 77 -7.60 -8.74 23.62
N ALA A 78 -7.03 -9.72 22.91
CA ALA A 78 -5.79 -10.36 23.31
C ALA A 78 -4.60 -9.35 23.35
N ARG A 79 -4.55 -8.41 22.39
CA ARG A 79 -3.56 -7.32 22.38
C ARG A 79 -3.77 -6.36 23.57
N ASP A 80 -5.00 -5.89 23.80
CA ASP A 80 -5.34 -4.98 24.89
C ASP A 80 -4.95 -5.56 26.26
N PHE A 81 -5.17 -6.86 26.45
CA PHE A 81 -4.78 -7.56 27.68
C PHE A 81 -3.29 -7.84 27.80
N ALA A 82 -2.60 -8.05 26.67
CA ALA A 82 -1.13 -8.18 26.67
C ALA A 82 -0.44 -6.87 27.08
N GLU A 83 -1.02 -5.72 26.75
CA GLU A 83 -0.51 -4.40 27.18
C GLU A 83 -0.70 -4.17 28.69
N ILE A 84 -1.77 -4.70 29.30
CA ILE A 84 -2.01 -4.61 30.76
C ILE A 84 -1.01 -5.43 31.57
N GLY A 85 -0.44 -6.48 30.98
CA GLY A 85 0.43 -7.48 31.64
C GLY A 85 1.92 -7.11 31.72
N ALA A 86 2.30 -5.83 31.77
CA ALA A 86 3.65 -5.34 32.02
C ALA A 86 4.73 -5.70 30.98
N GLY A 87 5.03 -4.79 30.10
CA GLY A 87 6.18 -4.82 29.22
C GLY A 87 5.83 -5.25 27.82
N VAL A 88 5.04 -4.47 27.20
CA VAL A 88 4.75 -4.31 25.79
C VAL A 88 5.40 -5.38 24.89
N ARG A 89 4.86 -6.59 24.95
CA ARG A 89 5.05 -7.59 23.91
C ARG A 89 3.80 -7.54 23.03
N GLY A 90 4.00 -7.32 21.75
CA GLY A 90 2.88 -7.24 20.82
C GLY A 90 3.37 -7.36 19.38
N ARG A 91 2.43 -7.37 18.47
CA ARG A 91 2.69 -7.29 17.02
C ARG A 91 1.95 -6.08 16.49
N LEU A 92 2.63 -5.24 15.73
CA LEU A 92 2.06 -4.13 14.97
C LEU A 92 2.23 -4.44 13.48
N ARG A 93 1.11 -4.63 12.76
CA ARG A 93 1.11 -4.91 11.32
C ARG A 93 0.91 -3.60 10.57
N VAL A 94 1.95 -3.15 9.89
CA VAL A 94 1.96 -1.87 9.16
C VAL A 94 1.95 -2.13 7.67
N GLY A 95 0.84 -1.76 7.03
CA GLY A 95 0.73 -1.72 5.57
C GLY A 95 1.42 -0.49 5.00
N VAL A 96 2.17 -0.65 3.92
CA VAL A 96 2.82 0.47 3.25
C VAL A 96 2.83 0.27 1.73
N ALA A 97 2.63 1.36 0.98
CA ALA A 97 2.75 1.29 -0.46
C ALA A 97 4.19 0.91 -0.87
N VAL A 98 4.33 -0.06 -1.79
CA VAL A 98 5.61 -0.69 -2.18
C VAL A 98 6.75 0.30 -2.35
N ASN A 99 6.51 1.43 -3.05
CA ASN A 99 7.54 2.42 -3.30
C ASN A 99 7.93 3.27 -2.07
N ARG A 100 7.21 3.14 -0.95
CA ARG A 100 7.46 3.90 0.29
C ARG A 100 8.06 3.04 1.39
N GLY A 101 7.88 1.72 1.34
CA GLY A 101 8.38 0.79 2.36
C GLY A 101 9.87 0.98 2.61
N ARG A 102 10.67 0.93 1.54
CA ARG A 102 12.12 1.13 1.59
C ARG A 102 12.52 2.51 2.12
N LEU A 103 11.79 3.55 1.75
CA LEU A 103 12.11 4.94 2.13
C LEU A 103 11.81 5.22 3.59
N LEU A 104 10.65 4.76 4.09
CA LEU A 104 10.11 5.17 5.37
C LEU A 104 10.38 4.15 6.49
N MET A 105 10.10 2.87 6.23
CA MET A 105 10.03 1.85 7.29
C MET A 105 11.33 1.64 8.04
N PRO A 106 12.53 1.61 7.44
CA PRO A 106 13.75 1.37 8.18
C PRO A 106 14.00 2.39 9.30
N LYS A 107 13.85 3.68 9.01
CA LYS A 107 14.05 4.76 10.00
C LYS A 107 12.98 4.75 11.09
N ILE A 108 11.71 4.57 10.70
CA ILE A 108 10.58 4.57 11.62
C ILE A 108 10.67 3.37 12.56
N ILE A 109 10.91 2.17 12.03
CA ILE A 109 10.99 0.93 12.81
C ILE A 109 12.19 0.98 13.75
N HIS A 110 13.33 1.50 13.30
CA HIS A 110 14.50 1.67 14.16
C HIS A 110 14.15 2.55 15.36
N ALA A 111 13.62 3.75 15.15
CA ALA A 111 13.19 4.65 16.22
C ALA A 111 12.08 4.04 17.11
N PHE A 112 11.18 3.25 16.53
CA PHE A 112 10.13 2.56 17.28
C PHE A 112 10.70 1.49 18.21
N HIS A 113 11.66 0.68 17.74
CA HIS A 113 12.28 -0.36 18.53
C HIS A 113 13.16 0.18 19.67
N GLU A 114 13.66 1.43 19.60
CA GLU A 114 14.36 2.06 20.73
C GLU A 114 13.46 2.20 21.97
N THR A 115 12.17 2.44 21.76
CA THR A 115 11.17 2.60 22.83
C THR A 115 10.30 1.36 23.06
N HIS A 116 10.19 0.50 22.07
CA HIS A 116 9.34 -0.69 22.07
C HIS A 116 10.12 -1.95 21.61
N PRO A 117 11.21 -2.33 22.30
CA PRO A 117 12.14 -3.38 21.83
C PRO A 117 11.52 -4.79 21.79
N MET A 118 10.37 -5.01 22.44
CA MET A 118 9.69 -6.30 22.51
C MET A 118 8.49 -6.40 21.59
N VAL A 119 8.25 -5.37 20.76
CA VAL A 119 7.16 -5.36 19.78
C VAL A 119 7.69 -5.82 18.43
N GLU A 120 7.06 -6.85 17.88
CA GLU A 120 7.27 -7.26 16.48
C GLU A 120 6.56 -6.27 15.56
N VAL A 121 7.28 -5.68 14.61
CA VAL A 121 6.68 -4.88 13.53
C VAL A 121 6.69 -5.70 12.26
N GLU A 122 5.50 -6.07 11.79
CA GLU A 122 5.32 -6.75 10.51
C GLU A 122 4.99 -5.71 9.43
N VAL A 123 5.82 -5.64 8.39
CA VAL A 123 5.60 -4.74 7.25
C VAL A 123 4.94 -5.49 6.12
N VAL A 124 3.75 -5.04 5.73
CA VAL A 124 2.99 -5.58 4.61
C VAL A 124 3.03 -4.59 3.44
N GLU A 125 3.73 -4.96 2.38
CA GLU A 125 3.80 -4.11 1.19
C GLU A 125 2.65 -4.41 0.22
N GLY A 126 2.01 -3.37 -0.30
CA GLY A 126 0.89 -3.53 -1.21
C GLY A 126 0.58 -2.29 -2.04
N LYS A 127 -0.39 -2.43 -2.96
CA LYS A 127 -1.02 -1.29 -3.63
C LYS A 127 -2.02 -0.64 -2.67
N ASN A 128 -2.31 0.66 -2.87
CA ASN A 128 -3.23 1.39 -1.99
C ASN A 128 -4.58 0.67 -1.80
N ASP A 129 -5.18 0.17 -2.88
CA ASP A 129 -6.48 -0.52 -2.81
C ASP A 129 -6.40 -1.81 -1.96
N ALA A 130 -5.34 -2.60 -2.14
CA ALA A 130 -5.11 -3.82 -1.35
C ALA A 130 -4.84 -3.51 0.13
N LEU A 131 -4.14 -2.41 0.43
CA LEU A 131 -3.91 -1.97 1.81
C LEU A 131 -5.20 -1.54 2.50
N VAL A 132 -6.12 -0.91 1.76
CA VAL A 132 -7.45 -0.56 2.27
C VAL A 132 -8.26 -1.81 2.58
N GLU A 133 -8.24 -2.80 1.68
CA GLU A 133 -8.92 -4.07 1.90
C GLU A 133 -8.32 -4.81 3.11
N ALA A 134 -6.99 -4.84 3.22
CA ALA A 134 -6.29 -5.43 4.37
C ALA A 134 -6.63 -4.75 5.71
N LEU A 135 -6.86 -3.41 5.73
CA LEU A 135 -7.37 -2.71 6.91
C LEU A 135 -8.80 -3.15 7.27
N HIS A 136 -9.69 -3.26 6.28
CA HIS A 136 -11.07 -3.71 6.52
C HIS A 136 -11.15 -5.16 6.95
N GLU A 137 -10.26 -6.00 6.46
CA GLU A 137 -10.17 -7.42 6.83
C GLU A 137 -9.40 -7.66 8.14
N GLY A 138 -8.77 -6.61 8.71
CA GLY A 138 -7.95 -6.69 9.92
C GLY A 138 -6.66 -7.47 9.72
N GLU A 139 -6.20 -7.57 8.50
CA GLU A 139 -4.90 -8.17 8.17
C GLU A 139 -3.74 -7.25 8.56
N ILE A 140 -3.97 -5.93 8.53
CA ILE A 140 -3.05 -4.90 9.01
C ILE A 140 -3.75 -3.97 10.01
N ASP A 141 -2.97 -3.37 10.90
CA ASP A 141 -3.46 -2.52 11.99
C ASP A 141 -3.37 -1.03 11.66
N LEU A 142 -2.46 -0.68 10.77
CA LEU A 142 -2.16 0.67 10.31
C LEU A 142 -1.70 0.61 8.86
N ALA A 143 -2.08 1.56 8.05
CA ALA A 143 -1.51 1.71 6.70
C ALA A 143 -0.92 3.11 6.49
N VAL A 144 0.15 3.17 5.68
CA VAL A 144 0.77 4.40 5.19
C VAL A 144 0.61 4.45 3.68
N ALA A 145 -0.36 5.22 3.21
CA ALA A 145 -0.77 5.20 1.81
C ALA A 145 -1.36 6.56 1.35
N ASP A 146 -1.69 6.64 0.06
CA ASP A 146 -2.56 7.67 -0.51
C ASP A 146 -3.98 7.13 -0.46
N PHE A 147 -4.80 7.70 0.40
CA PHE A 147 -6.20 7.34 0.56
C PHE A 147 -7.07 8.36 -0.18
N PRO A 148 -8.10 7.92 -0.92
CA PRO A 148 -9.14 8.82 -1.40
C PRO A 148 -9.90 9.44 -0.23
N ASP A 149 -10.42 10.67 -0.44
CA ASP A 149 -11.01 11.52 0.60
C ASP A 149 -12.27 10.96 1.29
N ASP A 150 -12.85 9.86 0.81
CA ASP A 150 -14.13 9.31 1.33
C ASP A 150 -14.05 7.79 1.57
N PHE A 151 -13.21 7.35 2.51
CA PHE A 151 -13.20 5.96 2.94
C PHE A 151 -14.03 5.77 4.22
N ARG A 152 -15.21 5.15 4.06
CA ARG A 152 -16.05 4.77 5.20
C ARG A 152 -15.36 3.70 6.05
N GLY A 153 -15.33 3.92 7.36
CA GLY A 153 -14.81 2.95 8.33
C GLY A 153 -13.32 3.03 8.60
N ILE A 154 -12.58 3.95 7.96
CA ILE A 154 -11.16 4.19 8.21
C ILE A 154 -10.96 5.62 8.74
N ALA A 155 -10.25 5.74 9.84
CA ALA A 155 -9.74 7.02 10.34
C ALA A 155 -8.48 7.38 9.56
N LEU A 156 -8.36 8.63 9.14
CA LEU A 156 -7.22 9.14 8.40
C LEU A 156 -6.52 10.24 9.18
N GLU A 157 -5.20 10.23 9.15
CA GLU A 157 -4.36 11.27 9.72
C GLU A 157 -3.26 11.66 8.73
N PRO A 158 -3.12 12.94 8.34
CA PRO A 158 -2.08 13.38 7.43
C PRO A 158 -0.69 13.08 7.97
N TYR A 159 0.18 12.59 7.10
CA TYR A 159 1.57 12.30 7.41
C TYR A 159 2.50 13.33 6.78
N TYR A 160 2.61 13.35 5.46
CA TYR A 160 3.38 14.33 4.73
C TYR A 160 2.80 14.59 3.33
N GLU A 161 3.17 15.73 2.77
CA GLU A 161 2.89 16.06 1.38
C GLU A 161 4.05 15.64 0.48
N ASP A 162 3.73 15.16 -0.70
CA ASP A 162 4.68 14.88 -1.77
C ASP A 162 4.14 15.41 -3.10
N GLU A 163 5.00 15.53 -4.08
CA GLU A 163 4.65 16.07 -5.38
C GLU A 163 5.15 15.14 -6.50
N ILE A 164 4.32 14.95 -7.53
CA ILE A 164 4.75 14.29 -8.75
C ILE A 164 5.45 15.29 -9.63
N VAL A 165 6.71 15.02 -9.91
CA VAL A 165 7.56 15.78 -10.81
C VAL A 165 7.75 15.06 -12.14
N LEU A 166 8.05 15.80 -13.19
CA LEU A 166 8.59 15.23 -14.42
C LEU A 166 10.11 15.23 -14.32
N ALA A 167 10.72 14.08 -14.60
CA ALA A 167 12.17 13.92 -14.66
C ALA A 167 12.58 13.47 -16.06
N VAL A 168 13.70 13.99 -16.53
CA VAL A 168 14.35 13.61 -17.80
C VAL A 168 15.84 13.80 -17.69
N SER A 169 16.63 12.81 -18.14
CA SER A 169 18.10 12.92 -18.14
C SER A 169 18.61 13.85 -19.25
N ASP A 170 19.71 14.53 -18.97
CA ASP A 170 20.38 15.37 -19.96
C ASP A 170 20.89 14.56 -21.16
N ASP A 171 21.24 13.28 -20.94
CA ASP A 171 21.66 12.37 -22.02
C ASP A 171 20.50 12.06 -22.98
N LEU A 172 19.29 11.83 -22.47
CA LEU A 172 18.12 11.68 -23.33
C LEU A 172 17.83 12.95 -24.11
N LEU A 173 17.85 14.11 -23.44
CA LEU A 173 17.63 15.40 -24.11
C LEU A 173 18.64 15.63 -25.21
N ARG A 174 19.92 15.31 -24.99
CA ARG A 174 20.99 15.42 -25.99
C ARG A 174 20.75 14.48 -27.18
N THR A 175 20.38 13.24 -26.90
CA THR A 175 20.14 12.21 -27.90
C THR A 175 18.95 12.55 -28.81
N VAL A 176 17.84 13.02 -28.23
CA VAL A 176 16.60 13.30 -28.97
C VAL A 176 16.63 14.67 -29.66
N PHE A 177 17.16 15.70 -28.99
CA PHE A 177 17.01 17.07 -29.45
C PHE A 177 18.30 17.66 -30.00
N SER A 178 19.46 16.99 -29.85
CA SER A 178 20.77 17.44 -30.41
C SER A 178 21.02 18.91 -30.14
N ASP A 179 21.22 19.73 -31.21
CA ASP A 179 21.48 21.14 -31.11
C ASP A 179 20.36 21.99 -30.48
N ARG A 180 19.15 21.43 -30.36
CA ARG A 180 18.00 22.08 -29.71
C ARG A 180 17.92 21.85 -28.20
N MET A 181 18.80 21.01 -27.63
CA MET A 181 18.76 20.60 -26.24
C MET A 181 18.64 21.79 -25.27
N ASP A 182 19.57 22.73 -25.33
CA ASP A 182 19.61 23.87 -24.41
C ASP A 182 18.35 24.74 -24.49
N LYS A 183 17.87 24.95 -25.71
CA LYS A 183 16.63 25.70 -25.96
C LYS A 183 15.43 24.94 -25.37
N ILE A 184 15.34 23.64 -25.62
CA ILE A 184 14.26 22.79 -25.06
C ILE A 184 14.31 22.80 -23.52
N LYS A 185 15.49 22.60 -22.91
CA LYS A 185 15.69 22.62 -21.47
C LYS A 185 15.27 23.94 -20.83
N THR A 186 15.70 25.07 -21.40
CA THR A 186 15.35 26.42 -20.94
C THR A 186 13.84 26.65 -21.06
N THR A 187 13.28 26.46 -22.26
CA THR A 187 11.85 26.67 -22.48
C THR A 187 10.98 25.73 -21.58
N LEU A 188 11.40 24.48 -21.40
CA LEU A 188 10.74 23.53 -20.54
C LEU A 188 10.75 23.99 -19.07
N ALA A 189 11.88 24.52 -18.59
CA ALA A 189 12.01 25.08 -17.25
C ALA A 189 11.12 26.31 -17.02
N GLU A 190 10.93 27.15 -18.04
CA GLU A 190 10.11 28.35 -17.97
C GLU A 190 8.59 28.04 -18.09
N THR A 191 8.23 27.26 -19.10
CA THR A 191 6.83 27.04 -19.49
C THR A 191 6.20 25.81 -18.88
N ARG A 192 6.99 24.82 -18.48
CA ARG A 192 6.56 23.47 -18.03
C ARG A 192 5.68 22.74 -19.06
N ASP A 193 5.89 23.08 -20.33
CA ASP A 193 5.09 22.56 -21.43
C ASP A 193 5.57 21.16 -21.83
N VAL A 194 4.84 20.14 -21.41
CA VAL A 194 5.14 18.73 -21.70
C VAL A 194 5.16 18.44 -23.22
N ARG A 195 4.50 19.26 -24.04
CA ARG A 195 4.49 19.13 -25.51
C ARG A 195 5.89 19.19 -26.12
N LEU A 196 6.82 19.91 -25.48
CA LEU A 196 8.20 19.99 -25.90
C LEU A 196 8.94 18.65 -25.89
N LEU A 197 8.41 17.67 -25.15
CA LEU A 197 8.99 16.33 -25.01
C LEU A 197 8.27 15.26 -25.86
N VAL A 198 7.39 15.65 -26.78
CA VAL A 198 6.59 14.71 -27.58
C VAL A 198 7.47 13.77 -28.45
N GLU A 199 8.66 14.23 -28.85
CA GLU A 199 9.63 13.44 -29.63
C GLU A 199 10.39 12.43 -28.75
N ALA A 200 10.39 12.61 -27.42
CA ALA A 200 11.07 11.72 -26.49
C ALA A 200 10.21 10.51 -26.10
N PRO A 201 10.79 9.34 -25.83
CA PRO A 201 10.06 8.22 -25.28
C PRO A 201 9.65 8.49 -23.83
N PHE A 202 8.54 7.89 -23.40
CA PHE A 202 8.03 7.99 -22.04
C PHE A 202 8.09 6.66 -21.31
N LEU A 203 8.38 6.73 -20.00
CA LEU A 203 8.32 5.65 -19.05
C LEU A 203 7.07 5.82 -18.19
N MET A 204 6.17 4.85 -18.19
CA MET A 204 4.86 5.01 -17.58
C MET A 204 4.63 4.06 -16.41
N SER A 205 4.16 4.59 -15.30
CA SER A 205 3.70 3.75 -14.20
C SER A 205 2.25 3.29 -14.39
N SER A 206 1.83 2.33 -13.54
CA SER A 206 0.45 1.81 -13.52
C SER A 206 -0.58 2.94 -13.49
N ALA A 207 -1.67 2.80 -14.23
CA ALA A 207 -2.78 3.75 -14.22
C ALA A 207 -3.46 3.88 -12.84
N LEU A 208 -3.32 2.87 -12.01
CA LEU A 208 -3.87 2.84 -10.64
C LEU A 208 -2.98 3.54 -9.62
N SER A 209 -1.70 3.79 -9.94
CA SER A 209 -0.80 4.52 -9.05
C SER A 209 -1.06 6.03 -9.12
N VAL A 210 -0.70 6.76 -8.05
CA VAL A 210 -0.76 8.23 -8.00
C VAL A 210 0.00 8.85 -9.17
N SER A 211 1.26 8.43 -9.36
CA SER A 211 2.10 8.94 -10.45
C SER A 211 1.50 8.66 -11.81
N GLY A 212 0.94 7.47 -12.04
CA GLY A 212 0.32 7.13 -13.31
C GLY A 212 -0.98 7.89 -13.58
N ARG A 213 -1.80 8.17 -12.58
CA ARG A 213 -3.01 9.00 -12.71
C ARG A 213 -2.64 10.44 -13.08
N ILE A 214 -1.69 11.03 -12.34
CA ILE A 214 -1.23 12.41 -12.55
C ILE A 214 -0.53 12.55 -13.90
N ALA A 215 0.38 11.64 -14.25
CA ALA A 215 1.05 11.63 -15.55
C ALA A 215 0.05 11.65 -16.72
N ARG A 216 -0.93 10.73 -16.69
CA ARG A 216 -1.96 10.67 -17.74
C ARG A 216 -2.85 11.90 -17.79
N LYS A 217 -3.12 12.53 -16.63
CA LYS A 217 -3.84 13.82 -16.57
C LYS A 217 -3.05 14.91 -17.28
N LEU A 218 -1.76 15.08 -16.95
CA LEU A 218 -0.89 16.10 -17.55
C LEU A 218 -0.70 15.88 -19.05
N ILE A 219 -0.45 14.64 -19.48
CA ILE A 219 -0.31 14.25 -20.88
C ILE A 219 -1.61 14.56 -21.66
N ARG A 220 -2.78 14.25 -21.12
CA ARG A 220 -4.08 14.60 -21.75
C ARG A 220 -4.29 16.11 -21.83
N GLN A 221 -3.96 16.85 -20.78
CA GLN A 221 -4.07 18.31 -20.77
C GLN A 221 -3.15 18.95 -21.82
N ALA A 222 -1.97 18.38 -22.01
CA ALA A 222 -1.04 18.81 -23.07
C ALA A 222 -1.50 18.42 -24.48
N GLY A 223 -2.49 17.53 -24.62
CA GLY A 223 -3.01 17.09 -25.93
C GLY A 223 -2.02 16.26 -26.75
N ILE A 224 -1.07 15.57 -26.09
CA ILE A 224 -0.05 14.76 -26.78
C ILE A 224 -0.38 13.26 -26.65
N VAL A 225 0.14 12.50 -27.62
CA VAL A 225 0.15 11.04 -27.60
C VAL A 225 1.61 10.59 -27.45
N PRO A 226 2.06 10.26 -26.24
CA PRO A 226 3.46 9.93 -25.98
C PRO A 226 3.81 8.55 -26.57
N GLN A 227 5.04 8.40 -27.05
CA GLN A 227 5.61 7.09 -27.35
C GLN A 227 5.99 6.42 -26.02
N ILE A 228 5.20 5.43 -25.58
CA ILE A 228 5.51 4.68 -24.37
C ILE A 228 6.56 3.60 -24.70
N LYS A 229 7.76 3.74 -24.16
CA LYS A 229 8.86 2.77 -24.34
C LYS A 229 8.80 1.65 -23.32
N THR A 230 8.47 1.97 -22.06
CA THR A 230 8.39 0.99 -20.96
C THR A 230 7.27 1.34 -20.01
N SER A 231 6.61 0.31 -19.47
CA SER A 231 5.65 0.43 -18.38
C SER A 231 6.03 -0.50 -17.23
N SER A 232 6.02 0.01 -15.99
CA SER A 232 6.31 -0.77 -14.80
C SER A 232 5.41 -0.38 -13.61
N GLY A 233 5.10 -1.33 -12.74
CA GLY A 233 4.50 -1.05 -11.44
C GLY A 233 5.52 -0.58 -10.40
N ASN A 234 6.82 -0.80 -10.63
CA ASN A 234 7.90 -0.39 -9.75
C ASN A 234 8.45 0.98 -10.20
N MET A 235 8.28 1.99 -9.35
CA MET A 235 8.70 3.36 -9.65
C MET A 235 10.22 3.53 -9.58
N GLU A 236 10.91 2.80 -8.71
CA GLU A 236 12.37 2.85 -8.62
C GLU A 236 13.00 2.41 -9.95
N THR A 237 12.49 1.32 -10.54
CA THR A 237 12.92 0.88 -11.88
C THR A 237 12.73 1.96 -12.94
N LEU A 238 11.60 2.68 -12.92
CA LEU A 238 11.34 3.74 -13.90
C LEU A 238 12.25 4.95 -13.69
N ILE A 239 12.56 5.30 -12.44
CA ILE A 239 13.50 6.40 -12.11
C ILE A 239 14.90 6.06 -12.59
N GLU A 240 15.39 4.85 -12.32
CA GLU A 240 16.71 4.39 -12.78
C GLU A 240 16.79 4.37 -14.31
N MET A 241 15.77 3.84 -14.99
CA MET A 241 15.70 3.89 -16.46
C MET A 241 15.69 5.31 -17.00
N CYS A 242 14.99 6.24 -16.31
CA CYS A 242 14.99 7.65 -16.69
C CYS A 242 16.38 8.27 -16.59
N TYR A 243 17.10 7.99 -15.50
CA TYR A 243 18.49 8.42 -15.33
C TYR A 243 19.40 7.86 -16.42
N LEU A 244 19.22 6.59 -16.82
CA LEU A 244 19.96 5.96 -17.91
C LEU A 244 19.58 6.46 -19.33
N GLY A 245 18.69 7.44 -19.44
CA GLY A 245 18.30 8.02 -20.73
C GLY A 245 17.26 7.22 -21.51
N GLU A 246 16.56 6.30 -20.89
CA GLU A 246 15.59 5.43 -21.55
C GLU A 246 14.23 6.11 -21.83
N GLY A 247 13.93 7.24 -21.14
CA GLY A 247 12.70 7.98 -21.35
C GLY A 247 12.39 9.02 -20.28
N VAL A 248 11.37 9.81 -20.54
CA VAL A 248 10.79 10.79 -19.62
C VAL A 248 9.94 10.07 -18.57
N CYS A 249 10.07 10.40 -17.30
CA CYS A 249 9.35 9.79 -16.21
C CYS A 249 8.59 10.81 -15.36
N PHE A 250 7.37 10.47 -14.93
CA PHE A 250 6.64 11.19 -13.87
C PHE A 250 6.75 10.37 -12.57
N CYS A 251 7.37 10.96 -11.54
CA CYS A 251 7.67 10.24 -10.30
C CYS A 251 7.49 11.13 -9.06
N PRO A 252 7.32 10.53 -7.86
CA PRO A 252 7.35 11.26 -6.59
C PRO A 252 8.71 11.92 -6.37
N GLU A 253 8.73 13.20 -6.02
CA GLU A 253 9.97 13.93 -5.85
C GLU A 253 10.82 13.39 -4.72
N LYS A 254 10.19 13.05 -3.58
CA LYS A 254 10.93 12.48 -2.44
C LYS A 254 11.60 11.16 -2.79
N LEU A 255 10.92 10.30 -3.57
CA LEU A 255 11.50 9.02 -4.01
C LEU A 255 12.67 9.26 -4.97
N LEU A 256 12.52 10.18 -5.93
CA LEU A 256 13.57 10.54 -6.87
C LEU A 256 14.83 11.01 -6.14
N ARG A 257 14.68 11.95 -5.20
CA ARG A 257 15.80 12.52 -4.43
C ARG A 257 16.43 11.54 -3.44
N ASN A 258 15.70 10.53 -3.02
CA ASN A 258 16.24 9.50 -2.14
C ASN A 258 16.98 8.40 -2.91
N LEU A 259 16.56 8.13 -4.14
CA LEU A 259 17.13 7.08 -4.97
C LEU A 259 18.40 7.52 -5.67
N LEU A 260 18.43 8.75 -6.19
CA LEU A 260 19.56 9.30 -6.94
C LEU A 260 20.44 10.18 -6.06
N SER A 261 21.76 10.09 -6.25
CA SER A 261 22.71 10.98 -5.60
C SER A 261 22.59 12.42 -6.11
N GLU A 262 23.10 13.39 -5.35
CA GLU A 262 23.14 14.79 -5.77
C GLU A 262 23.87 14.96 -7.12
N GLU A 263 24.95 14.21 -7.34
CA GLU A 263 25.68 14.22 -8.63
C GLU A 263 24.79 13.73 -9.78
N GLN A 264 24.06 12.62 -9.57
CA GLN A 264 23.11 12.08 -10.56
C GLN A 264 21.97 13.07 -10.83
N LEU A 265 21.46 13.73 -9.81
CA LEU A 265 20.40 14.74 -9.96
C LEU A 265 20.84 15.97 -10.75
N THR A 266 22.13 16.37 -10.70
CA THR A 266 22.65 17.46 -11.52
C THR A 266 22.65 17.14 -13.02
N ALA A 267 22.67 15.86 -13.39
CA ALA A 267 22.60 15.39 -14.78
C ALA A 267 21.15 15.19 -15.25
N MET A 268 20.17 15.70 -14.49
CA MET A 268 18.75 15.57 -14.81
C MET A 268 18.04 16.93 -14.82
N THR A 269 17.03 17.04 -15.64
CA THR A 269 16.06 18.13 -15.60
C THR A 269 14.83 17.62 -14.83
N VAL A 270 14.54 18.27 -13.68
CA VAL A 270 13.40 17.93 -12.82
C VAL A 270 12.44 19.12 -12.77
N LEU A 271 11.18 18.90 -13.11
CA LEU A 271 10.16 19.95 -13.21
C LEU A 271 8.99 19.71 -12.29
N ARG A 272 8.64 20.73 -11.51
CA ARG A 272 7.40 20.82 -10.74
C ARG A 272 6.34 21.56 -11.53
N PHE A 273 5.07 21.23 -11.24
CA PHE A 273 3.90 21.83 -11.87
C PHE A 273 3.04 22.53 -10.80
N PRO A 274 3.35 23.77 -10.40
CA PRO A 274 2.73 24.43 -9.25
C PRO A 274 1.20 24.51 -9.33
N ASP A 275 0.64 24.61 -10.53
CA ASP A 275 -0.81 24.71 -10.77
C ASP A 275 -1.42 23.43 -11.34
N GLY A 276 -0.63 22.36 -11.45
CA GLY A 276 -1.01 21.14 -12.18
C GLY A 276 -1.80 20.11 -11.36
N GLY A 277 -2.01 20.34 -10.07
CA GLY A 277 -2.64 19.33 -9.18
C GLY A 277 -1.77 18.08 -9.09
N THR A 278 -0.47 18.27 -8.90
CA THR A 278 0.56 17.23 -8.79
C THR A 278 0.88 16.87 -7.35
N ARG A 279 0.42 17.68 -6.40
CA ARG A 279 0.57 17.44 -4.96
C ARG A 279 -0.44 16.43 -4.47
N TYR A 280 -0.03 15.62 -3.54
CA TYR A 280 -0.88 14.65 -2.84
C TYR A 280 -0.39 14.45 -1.42
N THR A 281 -1.30 14.05 -0.54
CA THR A 281 -1.00 13.79 0.87
C THR A 281 -0.86 12.31 1.10
N VAL A 282 0.25 11.89 1.69
CA VAL A 282 0.40 10.56 2.26
C VAL A 282 -0.19 10.60 3.67
N GLN A 283 -0.99 9.60 4.00
CA GLN A 283 -1.75 9.56 5.24
C GLN A 283 -1.50 8.25 5.97
N PHE A 284 -1.67 8.29 7.28
CA PHE A 284 -1.93 7.11 8.07
C PHE A 284 -3.43 6.79 8.01
N GLY A 285 -3.75 5.50 7.88
CA GLY A 285 -5.12 5.00 7.91
C GLY A 285 -5.25 3.82 8.87
N TRP A 286 -6.34 3.76 9.65
CA TRP A 286 -6.67 2.64 10.54
C TRP A 286 -8.18 2.48 10.71
N PRO A 287 -8.69 1.30 11.14
CA PRO A 287 -10.12 1.11 11.31
C PRO A 287 -10.73 2.07 12.34
N ASN A 288 -11.79 2.79 11.97
CA ASN A 288 -12.50 3.77 12.83
C ASN A 288 -13.06 3.15 14.12
N ALA A 289 -13.41 1.86 14.09
CA ALA A 289 -13.94 1.15 15.25
C ALA A 289 -12.88 0.92 16.34
N GLU A 290 -11.62 1.16 16.04
CA GLU A 290 -10.53 1.00 17.00
C GLU A 290 -10.42 2.24 17.89
N LYS A 291 -10.57 2.00 19.21
CA LYS A 291 -10.20 2.97 20.23
C LYS A 291 -8.70 3.29 20.15
N ASP A 292 -8.31 4.36 20.83
CA ASP A 292 -6.89 4.76 20.94
C ASP A 292 -6.00 3.59 21.38
N TRP A 293 -5.20 3.10 20.43
CA TRP A 293 -4.25 2.02 20.70
C TRP A 293 -2.86 2.63 20.87
N PRO A 294 -2.24 2.51 22.07
CA PRO A 294 -0.98 3.17 22.40
C PRO A 294 0.14 2.89 21.42
N LEU A 295 0.33 1.62 21.01
CA LEU A 295 1.40 1.25 20.06
C LEU A 295 1.24 1.94 18.71
N ARG A 296 0.00 1.98 18.15
CA ARG A 296 -0.28 2.69 16.91
C ARG A 296 0.00 4.18 17.03
N ARG A 297 -0.47 4.81 18.11
CA ARG A 297 -0.25 6.23 18.37
C ARG A 297 1.23 6.56 18.49
N ASP A 298 2.00 5.74 19.21
CA ASP A 298 3.43 5.94 19.37
C ASP A 298 4.19 5.72 18.06
N PHE A 299 3.79 4.74 17.26
CA PHE A 299 4.35 4.54 15.92
C PHE A 299 4.11 5.75 15.01
N ILE A 300 2.87 6.27 14.95
CA ILE A 300 2.53 7.47 14.18
C ILE A 300 3.35 8.68 14.65
N ARG A 301 3.44 8.90 15.96
CA ARG A 301 4.23 10.00 16.55
C ARG A 301 5.70 9.93 16.16
N LEU A 302 6.31 8.75 16.28
CA LEU A 302 7.72 8.53 15.92
C LEU A 302 7.94 8.67 14.41
N ALA A 303 7.01 8.17 13.58
CA ALA A 303 7.07 8.34 12.14
C ALA A 303 7.09 9.82 11.73
N LYS A 304 6.22 10.65 12.32
CA LYS A 304 6.19 12.11 12.07
C LYS A 304 7.49 12.80 12.49
N THR A 305 8.11 12.35 13.57
CA THR A 305 9.41 12.89 14.02
C THR A 305 10.53 12.48 13.06
N ALA A 306 10.53 11.25 12.58
CA ALA A 306 11.54 10.73 11.65
C ALA A 306 11.46 11.35 10.25
N GLU A 307 10.30 11.84 9.83
CA GLU A 307 10.12 12.55 8.55
C GLU A 307 10.63 14.00 8.63
N ALA A 308 10.62 14.60 9.82
CA ALA A 308 11.08 15.96 10.04
C ALA A 308 12.63 16.09 10.06
N LEU A 309 13.34 14.98 10.06
CA LEU A 309 14.80 14.86 9.99
C LEU A 309 15.26 14.43 8.58
#